data_29545272886832d3bf1acfc2b455325e
#
_entry.id   29545272886832d3bf1acfc2b455325e
#
_cell.length_a   1.000
_cell.length_b   1.000
_cell.length_c   1.000
_cell.angle_alpha   90.00
_cell.angle_beta   90.00
_cell.angle_gamma   90.00
#
_symmetry.space_group_name_H-M   'P 1'
#
loop_
_entity.id
_entity.type
_entity.pdbx_description
1 polymer ?
#
loop_
_entity_poly.entity_id
_entity_poly.type
_entity_poly.pdbx_seq_one_letter_code
_entity_poly.pdbx_strand_id
1 'polypeptide(L)'
;MTKNIKNYVIQELEAYPRILRQISVLRYEMEHPAHVSAQEMLDAMTYACGDRTGSSPGHVSDKTFYIAMNYRQKAAAANSEISEEISAKLMELERKKGRIEYYVGMLDSRKANVIRLCFFEGRTIEDAAEELNISAKTAQIAKKKAIEELTDLFALTSNINWWDIFNQAGTAAGLWPVAVPI
;
A
#
# COMPACT_ATOMS: atom_id res chain seq x y z
N MET A 1 12.24 -17.41 17.85
CA MET A 1 11.11 -16.60 17.30
C MET A 1 11.29 -15.10 17.49
N THR A 2 11.67 -14.59 18.64
CA THR A 2 11.84 -13.14 18.94
C THR A 2 12.81 -12.38 18.02
N LYS A 3 13.91 -13.00 17.58
CA LYS A 3 14.91 -12.34 16.71
C LYS A 3 14.35 -11.99 15.32
N ASN A 4 13.42 -12.79 14.81
CA ASN A 4 12.78 -12.54 13.51
C ASN A 4 11.79 -11.36 13.59
N ILE A 5 11.02 -11.26 14.68
CA ILE A 5 10.08 -10.16 14.91
C ILE A 5 10.82 -8.83 15.11
N LYS A 6 11.94 -8.83 15.83
CA LYS A 6 12.76 -7.64 16.03
C LYS A 6 13.29 -7.07 14.70
N ASN A 7 13.80 -7.93 13.82
CA ASN A 7 14.25 -7.50 12.50
C ASN A 7 13.10 -6.94 11.66
N TYR A 8 11.94 -7.56 11.72
CA TYR A 8 10.72 -7.06 11.07
C TYR A 8 10.35 -5.66 11.58
N VAL A 9 10.34 -5.44 12.90
CA VAL A 9 10.05 -4.12 13.49
C VAL A 9 11.03 -3.06 13.01
N ILE A 10 12.32 -3.38 12.98
CA ILE A 10 13.34 -2.44 12.49
C ILE A 10 13.08 -2.09 11.01
N GLN A 11 12.80 -3.09 10.17
CA GLN A 11 12.48 -2.88 8.76
C GLN A 11 11.22 -2.02 8.55
N GLU A 12 10.18 -2.23 9.36
CA GLU A 12 8.96 -1.39 9.31
C GLU A 12 9.24 0.06 9.71
N LEU A 13 10.07 0.28 10.75
CA LEU A 13 10.48 1.62 11.15
C LEU A 13 11.35 2.32 10.09
N GLU A 14 12.29 1.61 9.48
CA GLU A 14 13.14 2.12 8.40
C GLU A 14 12.34 2.40 7.12
N ALA A 15 11.28 1.64 6.89
CA ALA A 15 10.39 1.85 5.75
C ALA A 15 9.46 3.06 5.90
N TYR A 16 9.27 3.60 7.11
CA TYR A 16 8.30 4.64 7.40
C TYR A 16 8.41 5.89 6.50
N PRO A 17 9.60 6.50 6.26
CA PRO A 17 9.70 7.66 5.37
C PRO A 17 9.35 7.31 3.91
N ARG A 18 9.60 6.07 3.48
CA ARG A 18 9.20 5.59 2.15
C ARG A 18 7.70 5.42 2.07
N ILE A 19 7.06 4.88 3.11
CA ILE A 19 5.60 4.74 3.19
C ILE A 19 4.93 6.11 3.05
N LEU A 20 5.40 7.13 3.75
CA LEU A 20 4.87 8.50 3.64
C LEU A 20 4.94 9.04 2.21
N ARG A 21 6.09 8.85 1.53
CA ARG A 21 6.25 9.28 0.13
C ARG A 21 5.31 8.53 -0.81
N GLN A 22 5.15 7.22 -0.62
CA GLN A 22 4.24 6.42 -1.42
C GLN A 22 2.78 6.86 -1.23
N ILE A 23 2.35 7.14 0.00
CA ILE A 23 1.02 7.68 0.29
C ILE A 23 0.81 9.01 -0.43
N SER A 24 1.79 9.92 -0.40
CA SER A 24 1.69 11.22 -1.06
C SER A 24 1.55 11.08 -2.58
N VAL A 25 2.32 10.16 -3.19
CA VAL A 25 2.21 9.90 -4.64
C VAL A 25 0.84 9.31 -4.98
N LEU A 26 0.39 8.29 -4.26
CA LEU A 26 -0.90 7.65 -4.55
C LEU A 26 -2.09 8.60 -4.34
N ARG A 27 -2.02 9.50 -3.37
CA ARG A 27 -3.04 10.56 -3.20
C ARG A 27 -3.06 11.51 -4.39
N TYR A 28 -1.88 11.92 -4.88
CA TYR A 28 -1.79 12.74 -6.08
C TYR A 28 -2.39 12.04 -7.29
N GLU A 29 -2.08 10.76 -7.51
CA GLU A 29 -2.65 9.96 -8.60
C GLU A 29 -4.18 9.79 -8.47
N MET A 30 -4.70 9.69 -7.25
CA MET A 30 -6.16 9.67 -7.02
C MET A 30 -6.82 11.02 -7.36
N GLU A 31 -6.15 12.13 -7.06
CA GLU A 31 -6.68 13.48 -7.36
C GLU A 31 -6.51 13.84 -8.84
N HIS A 32 -5.52 13.26 -9.52
CA HIS A 32 -5.17 13.51 -10.91
C HIS A 32 -5.08 12.21 -11.71
N PRO A 33 -6.18 11.45 -11.82
CA PRO A 33 -6.14 10.14 -12.46
C PRO A 33 -5.75 10.27 -13.94
N ALA A 34 -4.79 9.45 -14.36
CA ALA A 34 -4.49 9.24 -15.77
C ALA A 34 -5.66 8.46 -16.41
N HIS A 35 -6.53 9.17 -17.09
CA HIS A 35 -7.67 8.55 -17.79
C HIS A 35 -7.24 7.99 -19.12
N VAL A 36 -7.51 6.72 -19.33
CA VAL A 36 -7.48 6.12 -20.68
C VAL A 36 -8.63 6.74 -21.47
N SER A 37 -8.29 7.47 -22.51
CA SER A 37 -9.31 8.06 -23.39
C SER A 37 -10.01 7.00 -24.22
N ALA A 38 -11.24 7.29 -24.62
CA ALA A 38 -11.97 6.41 -25.52
C ALA A 38 -11.22 6.18 -26.86
N GLN A 39 -10.45 7.18 -27.33
CA GLN A 39 -9.66 7.09 -28.55
C GLN A 39 -8.46 6.13 -28.37
N GLU A 40 -7.72 6.26 -27.27
CA GLU A 40 -6.60 5.35 -26.97
C GLU A 40 -7.08 3.89 -26.84
N MET A 41 -8.24 3.67 -26.24
CA MET A 41 -8.83 2.34 -26.15
C MET A 41 -9.23 1.81 -27.54
N LEU A 42 -9.79 2.66 -28.38
CA LEU A 42 -10.11 2.29 -29.76
C LEU A 42 -8.86 1.90 -30.54
N ASP A 43 -7.81 2.69 -30.44
CA ASP A 43 -6.54 2.45 -31.11
C ASP A 43 -5.91 1.14 -30.61
N ALA A 44 -5.85 0.90 -29.30
CA ALA A 44 -5.37 -0.35 -28.72
C ALA A 44 -6.16 -1.58 -29.20
N MET A 45 -7.48 -1.48 -29.29
CA MET A 45 -8.32 -2.56 -29.80
C MET A 45 -8.15 -2.81 -31.29
N THR A 46 -7.85 -1.79 -32.07
CA THR A 46 -7.57 -1.92 -33.52
C THR A 46 -6.18 -2.52 -33.77
N TYR A 47 -5.15 -2.10 -33.05
CA TYR A 47 -3.80 -2.70 -33.13
C TYR A 47 -3.76 -4.17 -32.72
N ALA A 48 -4.51 -4.56 -31.69
CA ALA A 48 -4.62 -5.96 -31.25
C ALA A 48 -5.27 -6.86 -32.32
N CYS A 49 -5.83 -6.27 -33.39
CA CYS A 49 -6.49 -6.97 -34.45
C CYS A 49 -5.60 -7.42 -35.60
N GLY A 50 -4.27 -7.35 -35.53
CA GLY A 50 -3.32 -7.87 -36.49
C GLY A 50 -3.78 -7.85 -37.97
N ASP A 51 -2.95 -7.38 -38.82
CA ASP A 51 -3.14 -7.22 -40.27
C ASP A 51 -3.63 -8.53 -40.91
N ARG A 52 -4.93 -8.74 -41.01
CA ARG A 52 -5.53 -9.77 -41.89
C ARG A 52 -5.99 -9.08 -43.14
N THR A 53 -5.08 -8.99 -44.09
CA THR A 53 -5.36 -8.71 -45.50
C THR A 53 -6.33 -9.75 -46.02
N GLY A 54 -7.59 -9.38 -46.21
CA GLY A 54 -8.57 -10.25 -46.89
C GLY A 54 -10.01 -10.05 -46.45
N SER A 55 -10.53 -8.83 -46.49
CA SER A 55 -11.99 -8.62 -46.39
C SER A 55 -12.52 -8.17 -47.75
N SER A 56 -13.56 -8.86 -48.25
CA SER A 56 -14.32 -8.41 -49.39
C SER A 56 -14.88 -7.01 -49.18
N PRO A 57 -14.91 -6.14 -50.22
CA PRO A 57 -15.48 -4.80 -50.10
C PRO A 57 -16.96 -4.89 -49.74
N GLY A 58 -17.37 -4.30 -48.62
CA GLY A 58 -18.76 -4.16 -48.23
C GLY A 58 -19.22 -4.94 -46.99
N HIS A 59 -18.38 -5.80 -46.40
CA HIS A 59 -18.73 -6.51 -45.15
C HIS A 59 -18.03 -5.85 -43.95
N VAL A 60 -18.78 -5.15 -43.11
CA VAL A 60 -18.29 -4.73 -41.80
C VAL A 60 -18.13 -6.00 -40.98
N SER A 61 -16.88 -6.32 -40.58
CA SER A 61 -16.63 -7.48 -39.72
C SER A 61 -17.36 -7.34 -38.41
N ASP A 62 -17.98 -8.44 -37.89
CA ASP A 62 -18.63 -8.48 -36.57
C ASP A 62 -17.71 -7.93 -35.47
N LYS A 63 -16.40 -8.09 -35.66
CA LYS A 63 -15.36 -7.57 -34.75
C LYS A 63 -15.26 -6.05 -34.79
N THR A 64 -15.35 -5.41 -35.95
CA THR A 64 -15.35 -3.95 -36.09
C THR A 64 -16.59 -3.35 -35.42
N PHE A 65 -17.73 -3.99 -35.61
CA PHE A 65 -18.96 -3.60 -34.94
C PHE A 65 -18.84 -3.74 -33.41
N TYR A 66 -18.30 -4.86 -32.90
CA TYR A 66 -18.07 -5.09 -31.51
C TYR A 66 -17.12 -4.04 -30.88
N ILE A 67 -16.03 -3.69 -31.58
CA ILE A 67 -15.11 -2.63 -31.15
C ILE A 67 -15.85 -1.30 -31.08
N ALA A 68 -16.57 -0.90 -32.11
CA ALA A 68 -17.30 0.35 -32.17
C ALA A 68 -18.37 0.50 -31.07
N MET A 69 -18.97 -0.60 -30.64
CA MET A 69 -19.99 -0.58 -29.57
C MET A 69 -19.40 -0.59 -28.17
N ASN A 70 -18.24 -1.19 -27.95
CA ASN A 70 -17.75 -1.52 -26.61
C ASN A 70 -16.53 -0.71 -26.15
N TYR A 71 -15.85 0.07 -27.02
CA TYR A 71 -14.61 0.76 -26.65
C TYR A 71 -14.79 1.76 -25.48
N ARG A 72 -15.92 2.47 -25.43
CA ARG A 72 -16.22 3.41 -24.35
C ARG A 72 -16.42 2.69 -23.00
N GLN A 73 -17.13 1.58 -23.04
CA GLN A 73 -17.37 0.78 -21.83
C GLN A 73 -16.07 0.16 -21.30
N LYS A 74 -15.19 -0.29 -22.20
CA LYS A 74 -13.87 -0.83 -21.82
C LYS A 74 -12.94 0.25 -21.26
N ALA A 75 -12.95 1.46 -21.84
CA ALA A 75 -12.19 2.58 -21.28
C ALA A 75 -12.69 2.95 -19.86
N ALA A 76 -14.00 3.00 -19.68
CA ALA A 76 -14.58 3.26 -18.34
C ALA A 76 -14.23 2.16 -17.32
N ALA A 77 -14.28 0.89 -17.74
CA ALA A 77 -13.92 -0.24 -16.87
C ALA A 77 -12.42 -0.20 -16.49
N ALA A 78 -11.53 0.06 -17.46
CA ALA A 78 -10.09 0.19 -17.19
C ALA A 78 -9.78 1.34 -16.21
N ASN A 79 -10.45 2.48 -16.36
CA ASN A 79 -10.28 3.62 -15.45
C ASN A 79 -10.79 3.30 -14.04
N SER A 80 -11.89 2.55 -13.91
CA SER A 80 -12.41 2.09 -12.61
C SER A 80 -11.43 1.13 -11.93
N GLU A 81 -10.90 0.15 -12.68
CA GLU A 81 -9.93 -0.82 -12.17
C GLU A 81 -8.66 -0.15 -11.63
N ILE A 82 -8.10 0.83 -12.38
CA ILE A 82 -6.94 1.61 -11.94
C ILE A 82 -7.25 2.37 -10.64
N SER A 83 -8.40 3.02 -10.55
CA SER A 83 -8.80 3.77 -9.36
C SER A 83 -8.99 2.86 -8.15
N GLU A 84 -9.56 1.67 -8.33
CA GLU A 84 -9.74 0.67 -7.28
C GLU A 84 -8.39 0.14 -6.77
N GLU A 85 -7.44 -0.14 -7.68
CA GLU A 85 -6.08 -0.59 -7.32
C GLU A 85 -5.33 0.46 -6.51
N ILE A 86 -5.34 1.73 -6.97
CA ILE A 86 -4.71 2.85 -6.25
C ILE A 86 -5.33 3.00 -4.86
N SER A 87 -6.67 2.97 -4.76
CA SER A 87 -7.40 3.08 -3.49
C SER A 87 -7.04 1.96 -2.52
N ALA A 88 -7.03 0.71 -2.98
CA ALA A 88 -6.66 -0.45 -2.17
C ALA A 88 -5.22 -0.33 -1.64
N LYS A 89 -4.29 0.09 -2.50
CA LYS A 89 -2.89 0.28 -2.11
C LYS A 89 -2.71 1.42 -1.12
N LEU A 90 -3.41 2.52 -1.32
CA LEU A 90 -3.41 3.66 -0.41
C LEU A 90 -3.91 3.24 0.98
N MET A 91 -5.03 2.53 1.06
CA MET A 91 -5.58 2.02 2.32
C MET A 91 -4.60 1.08 3.05
N GLU A 92 -3.90 0.21 2.32
CA GLU A 92 -2.88 -0.68 2.89
C GLU A 92 -1.74 0.13 3.54
N LEU A 93 -1.21 1.13 2.82
CA LEU A 93 -0.10 1.95 3.30
C LEU A 93 -0.52 2.85 4.47
N GLU A 94 -1.70 3.44 4.43
CA GLU A 94 -2.25 4.25 5.53
C GLU A 94 -2.45 3.40 6.79
N ARG A 95 -2.92 2.16 6.65
CA ARG A 95 -3.02 1.23 7.77
C ARG A 95 -1.64 0.88 8.35
N LYS A 96 -0.63 0.64 7.51
CA LYS A 96 0.76 0.40 7.97
C LYS A 96 1.30 1.61 8.72
N LYS A 97 1.15 2.81 8.14
CA LYS A 97 1.53 4.07 8.78
C LYS A 97 0.87 4.22 10.14
N GLY A 98 -0.46 4.14 10.20
CA GLY A 98 -1.22 4.30 11.43
C GLY A 98 -0.85 3.30 12.52
N ARG A 99 -0.56 2.05 12.14
CA ARG A 99 -0.08 1.02 13.07
C ARG A 99 1.26 1.37 13.69
N ILE A 100 2.24 1.82 12.88
CA ILE A 100 3.56 2.23 13.35
C ILE A 100 3.42 3.43 14.30
N GLU A 101 2.69 4.47 13.90
CA GLU A 101 2.48 5.67 14.70
C GLU A 101 1.80 5.36 16.03
N TYR A 102 0.79 4.51 16.02
CA TYR A 102 0.07 4.09 17.22
C TYR A 102 0.99 3.37 18.21
N TYR A 103 1.79 2.39 17.76
CA TYR A 103 2.68 1.65 18.65
C TYR A 103 3.83 2.52 19.16
N VAL A 104 4.38 3.41 18.34
CA VAL A 104 5.36 4.39 18.80
C VAL A 104 4.74 5.36 19.83
N GLY A 105 3.47 5.72 19.65
CA GLY A 105 2.73 6.55 20.59
C GLY A 105 2.48 5.89 21.97
N MET A 106 2.50 4.55 22.03
CA MET A 106 2.35 3.80 23.31
C MET A 106 3.63 3.77 24.13
N LEU A 107 4.79 4.09 23.53
CA LEU A 107 6.06 4.14 24.24
C LEU A 107 6.11 5.35 25.20
N ASP A 108 6.96 5.24 26.21
CA ASP A 108 7.35 6.39 27.02
C ASP A 108 7.87 7.55 26.15
N SER A 109 7.53 8.79 26.53
CA SER A 109 7.79 10.01 25.75
C SER A 109 9.25 10.10 25.26
N ARG A 110 10.23 9.79 26.11
CA ARG A 110 11.65 9.83 25.74
C ARG A 110 11.99 8.81 24.66
N LYS A 111 11.48 7.58 24.79
CA LYS A 111 11.69 6.50 23.81
C LYS A 111 11.00 6.81 22.49
N ALA A 112 9.76 7.29 22.55
CA ALA A 112 9.00 7.68 21.36
C ALA A 112 9.71 8.79 20.57
N ASN A 113 10.23 9.82 21.25
CA ASN A 113 10.95 10.90 20.59
C ASN A 113 12.25 10.43 19.94
N VAL A 114 13.03 9.57 20.60
CA VAL A 114 14.24 8.99 19.98
C VAL A 114 13.88 8.18 18.73
N ILE A 115 12.81 7.38 18.75
CA ILE A 115 12.37 6.62 17.56
C ILE A 115 11.93 7.56 16.44
N ARG A 116 11.16 8.61 16.74
CA ARG A 116 10.71 9.59 15.73
C ARG A 116 11.88 10.28 15.08
N LEU A 117 12.82 10.83 15.86
CA LEU A 117 13.99 11.52 15.32
C LEU A 117 14.85 10.58 14.47
N CYS A 118 15.15 9.37 14.96
CA CYS A 118 16.06 8.46 14.26
C CYS A 118 15.43 7.79 13.02
N PHE A 119 14.14 7.39 13.07
CA PHE A 119 13.53 6.59 12.00
C PHE A 119 12.56 7.39 11.13
N PHE A 120 11.82 8.36 11.70
CA PHE A 120 10.86 9.12 10.91
C PHE A 120 11.51 10.31 10.23
N GLU A 121 12.44 10.97 10.94
CA GLU A 121 13.17 12.13 10.42
C GLU A 121 14.53 11.78 9.84
N GLY A 122 15.03 10.56 10.09
CA GLY A 122 16.32 10.08 9.56
C GLY A 122 17.54 10.74 10.18
N ARG A 123 17.42 11.27 11.41
CA ARG A 123 18.52 11.89 12.13
C ARG A 123 19.48 10.87 12.74
N THR A 124 20.71 11.30 12.95
CA THR A 124 21.70 10.47 13.67
C THR A 124 21.34 10.37 15.16
N ILE A 125 21.99 9.44 15.86
CA ILE A 125 21.76 9.30 17.32
C ILE A 125 22.31 10.49 18.08
N GLU A 126 23.37 11.09 17.57
CA GLU A 126 24.06 12.27 18.09
C GLU A 126 23.13 13.50 17.99
N ASP A 127 22.54 13.74 16.82
CA ASP A 127 21.58 14.84 16.59
C ASP A 127 20.34 14.68 17.47
N ALA A 128 19.83 13.46 17.57
CA ALA A 128 18.67 13.15 18.42
C ALA A 128 18.98 13.36 19.91
N ALA A 129 20.20 13.06 20.35
CA ALA A 129 20.63 13.27 21.72
C ALA A 129 20.76 14.76 22.05
N GLU A 130 21.32 15.55 21.12
CA GLU A 130 21.43 17.00 21.25
C GLU A 130 20.05 17.66 21.36
N GLU A 131 19.13 17.33 20.47
CA GLU A 131 17.77 17.88 20.47
C GLU A 131 17.00 17.55 21.75
N LEU A 132 17.19 16.34 22.28
CA LEU A 132 16.53 15.90 23.52
C LEU A 132 17.29 16.31 24.79
N ASN A 133 18.42 17.02 24.68
CA ASN A 133 19.30 17.41 25.80
C ASN A 133 19.71 16.21 26.67
N ILE A 134 20.10 15.09 26.03
CA ILE A 134 20.57 13.88 26.71
C ILE A 134 21.93 13.44 26.11
N SER A 135 22.65 12.57 26.83
CA SER A 135 23.87 12.00 26.27
C SER A 135 23.59 11.02 25.11
N ALA A 136 24.45 10.93 24.11
CA ALA A 136 24.34 9.96 23.01
C ALA A 136 24.22 8.52 23.53
N LYS A 137 24.91 8.17 24.63
CA LYS A 137 24.79 6.87 25.30
C LYS A 137 23.37 6.64 25.83
N THR A 138 22.74 7.67 26.41
CA THR A 138 21.37 7.59 26.92
C THR A 138 20.37 7.43 25.77
N ALA A 139 20.55 8.17 24.67
CA ALA A 139 19.74 8.05 23.46
C ALA A 139 19.84 6.64 22.86
N GLN A 140 21.05 6.08 22.79
CA GLN A 140 21.26 4.72 22.27
C GLN A 140 20.58 3.64 23.14
N ILE A 141 20.65 3.78 24.47
CA ILE A 141 19.96 2.89 25.41
C ILE A 141 18.43 3.02 25.23
N ALA A 142 17.92 4.25 25.11
CA ALA A 142 16.49 4.51 24.88
C ALA A 142 16.01 3.90 23.56
N LYS A 143 16.76 4.06 22.46
CA LYS A 143 16.49 3.44 21.16
C LYS A 143 16.41 1.91 21.25
N LYS A 144 17.39 1.30 21.93
CA LYS A 144 17.41 -0.16 22.10
C LYS A 144 16.19 -0.67 22.87
N LYS A 145 15.88 -0.04 23.99
CA LYS A 145 14.70 -0.40 24.83
C LYS A 145 13.38 -0.16 24.07
N ALA A 146 13.28 0.95 23.32
CA ALA A 146 12.13 1.21 22.47
C ALA A 146 11.88 0.10 21.44
N ILE A 147 12.92 -0.35 20.75
CA ILE A 147 12.82 -1.46 19.78
C ILE A 147 12.41 -2.76 20.47
N GLU A 148 12.88 -3.02 21.68
CA GLU A 148 12.50 -4.20 22.47
C GLU A 148 11.00 -4.14 22.82
N GLU A 149 10.51 -3.02 23.36
CA GLU A 149 9.08 -2.83 23.68
C GLU A 149 8.19 -2.88 22.44
N LEU A 150 8.61 -2.27 21.32
CA LEU A 150 7.89 -2.39 20.06
C LEU A 150 7.85 -3.83 19.56
N THR A 151 8.94 -4.59 19.74
CA THR A 151 8.97 -6.02 19.38
C THR A 151 7.91 -6.81 20.15
N ASP A 152 7.73 -6.53 21.43
CA ASP A 152 6.71 -7.18 22.26
C ASP A 152 5.29 -6.77 21.82
N LEU A 153 5.05 -5.50 21.51
CA LEU A 153 3.76 -5.02 20.98
C LEU A 153 3.42 -5.65 19.62
N PHE A 154 4.39 -5.74 18.72
CA PHE A 154 4.18 -6.40 17.43
C PHE A 154 3.99 -7.93 17.59
N ALA A 155 4.64 -8.56 18.56
CA ALA A 155 4.48 -9.97 18.84
C ALA A 155 3.06 -10.32 19.30
N LEU A 156 2.41 -9.44 20.08
CA LEU A 156 1.01 -9.63 20.50
C LEU A 156 0.06 -9.76 19.32
N THR A 157 0.32 -9.02 18.26
CA THR A 157 -0.55 -9.00 17.07
C THR A 157 -0.12 -9.98 15.97
N SER A 158 1.12 -10.47 16.00
CA SER A 158 1.62 -11.44 15.01
C SER A 158 0.96 -12.82 15.10
N ASN A 159 0.42 -13.16 16.28
CA ASN A 159 -0.32 -14.41 16.52
C ASN A 159 -1.81 -14.28 16.16
N ILE A 160 -2.28 -13.08 15.84
CA ILE A 160 -3.66 -12.86 15.40
C ILE A 160 -3.68 -12.97 13.88
N ASN A 161 -4.22 -14.07 13.38
CA ASN A 161 -4.44 -14.21 11.94
C ASN A 161 -5.64 -13.35 11.54
N TRP A 162 -5.37 -12.06 11.25
CA TRP A 162 -6.38 -11.10 10.83
C TRP A 162 -7.17 -11.54 9.61
N TRP A 163 -6.54 -12.38 8.76
CA TRP A 163 -7.19 -12.92 7.58
C TRP A 163 -8.31 -13.90 7.94
N ASP A 164 -8.11 -14.74 8.94
CA ASP A 164 -9.13 -15.68 9.41
C ASP A 164 -10.29 -14.93 10.09
N ILE A 165 -9.99 -13.88 10.88
CA ILE A 165 -11.01 -13.04 11.51
C ILE A 165 -11.81 -12.28 10.46
N PHE A 166 -11.14 -11.74 9.44
CA PHE A 166 -11.81 -11.01 8.35
C PHE A 166 -12.71 -11.91 7.53
N ASN A 167 -12.25 -13.12 7.18
CA ASN A 167 -13.05 -14.11 6.47
C ASN A 167 -14.23 -14.61 7.30
N GLN A 168 -14.07 -14.83 8.60
CA GLN A 168 -15.17 -15.23 9.48
C GLN A 168 -16.22 -14.11 9.62
N ALA A 169 -15.81 -12.85 9.71
CA ALA A 169 -16.72 -11.71 9.75
C ALA A 169 -17.43 -11.50 8.40
N GLY A 170 -16.74 -11.69 7.28
CA GLY A 170 -17.28 -11.55 5.93
C GLY A 170 -18.31 -12.64 5.58
N THR A 171 -18.06 -13.88 6.01
CA THR A 171 -19.01 -15.00 5.82
C THR A 171 -20.23 -14.88 6.73
N ALA A 172 -20.08 -14.37 7.95
CA ALA A 172 -21.21 -14.11 8.85
C ALA A 172 -22.11 -12.95 8.38
N ALA A 173 -21.55 -12.00 7.62
CA ALA A 173 -22.29 -10.86 7.05
C ALA A 173 -22.85 -11.13 5.64
N GLY A 174 -22.59 -12.28 5.04
CA GLY A 174 -23.08 -12.65 3.68
C GLY A 174 -22.53 -11.78 2.55
N LEU A 175 -21.40 -11.07 2.76
CA LEU A 175 -20.90 -10.05 1.85
C LEU A 175 -19.89 -10.55 0.80
N TRP A 176 -19.40 -11.81 0.88
CA TRP A 176 -18.45 -12.37 -0.10
C TRP A 176 -18.77 -13.82 -0.48
N PRO A 177 -18.74 -14.16 -1.77
CA PRO A 177 -18.78 -15.55 -2.18
C PRO A 177 -17.48 -16.24 -1.75
N VAL A 178 -17.60 -17.43 -1.16
CA VAL A 178 -16.49 -18.30 -0.76
C VAL A 178 -15.61 -18.54 -2.00
N ALA A 179 -14.39 -18.00 -2.02
CA ALA A 179 -13.40 -18.38 -3.01
C ALA A 179 -13.01 -19.84 -2.75
N VAL A 180 -13.41 -20.73 -3.65
CA VAL A 180 -12.99 -22.14 -3.66
C VAL A 180 -11.49 -22.16 -4.00
N PRO A 181 -10.62 -22.79 -3.19
CA PRO A 181 -9.23 -22.96 -3.56
C PRO A 181 -9.12 -23.94 -4.73
N ILE A 182 -8.39 -23.53 -5.77
CA ILE A 182 -7.94 -24.38 -6.87
C ILE A 182 -6.67 -25.11 -6.44
#